data_bfeef3891d4323094099e3a4235b9b30
#
_entry.id   bfeef3891d4323094099e3a4235b9b30
#
_cell.length_a   1.000
_cell.length_b   1.000
_cell.length_c   1.000
_cell.angle_alpha   90.00
_cell.angle_beta   90.00
_cell.angle_gamma   90.00
#
_symmetry.space_group_name_H-M   'P 1'
#
loop_
_entity.id
_entity.type
_entity.pdbx_description
1 polymer ?
#
loop_
_entity_poly.entity_id
_entity_poly.type
_entity_poly.pdbx_seq_one_letter_code
_entity_poly.pdbx_strand_id
1 'polypeptide(L)'
;MYFSSNGHKRKDTTRTDHDIYYSKFINNEFQKPVLLSEAVNTENYEADVFVAPDESYIIFCSTREDGFGRGDLYISFKGSHNKWSKAVNMGKEINTQHYEYCPFVTKDGKYLFYTSNQDIYWVSTEIINEIRAKSR
;
A
#
# COMPACT_ATOMS: atom_id res chain seq x y z
N MET A 1 6.23 -2.37 -12.52
CA MET A 1 5.25 -3.27 -11.88
C MET A 1 5.53 -3.32 -10.39
N TYR A 2 4.49 -3.12 -9.57
CA TYR A 2 4.55 -3.31 -8.11
C TYR A 2 3.78 -4.57 -7.75
N PHE A 3 4.19 -5.27 -6.72
CA PHE A 3 3.56 -6.50 -6.26
C PHE A 3 3.97 -6.83 -4.83
N SER A 4 3.19 -7.64 -4.14
CA SER A 4 3.54 -8.19 -2.84
C SER A 4 4.04 -9.63 -2.97
N SER A 5 4.98 -10.02 -2.12
CA SER A 5 5.52 -11.37 -2.10
C SER A 5 6.10 -11.71 -0.72
N ASN A 6 5.92 -12.97 -0.30
CA ASN A 6 6.60 -13.55 0.87
C ASN A 6 8.01 -14.06 0.52
N GLY A 7 8.43 -13.87 -0.72
CA GLY A 7 9.61 -14.52 -1.27
C GLY A 7 10.91 -13.87 -0.87
N HIS A 8 11.68 -14.58 -0.22
CA HIS A 8 13.05 -14.82 -0.56
C HIS A 8 14.15 -14.05 0.09
N LYS A 9 14.04 -13.08 0.89
CA LYS A 9 15.31 -12.47 1.31
C LYS A 9 15.28 -11.57 2.55
N ARG A 10 14.45 -11.84 3.49
CA ARG A 10 14.94 -11.62 4.86
C ARG A 10 15.70 -12.88 5.28
N LYS A 11 16.84 -12.71 5.95
CA LYS A 11 17.66 -13.84 6.42
C LYS A 11 16.94 -14.74 7.42
N ASP A 12 15.76 -14.34 7.87
CA ASP A 12 14.91 -15.08 8.77
C ASP A 12 13.83 -15.83 7.97
N THR A 13 14.04 -17.13 7.79
CA THR A 13 13.15 -18.03 7.07
C THR A 13 11.89 -18.41 7.87
N THR A 14 11.72 -17.90 9.08
CA THR A 14 10.56 -18.19 9.94
C THR A 14 9.39 -17.26 9.68
N ARG A 15 9.60 -16.14 8.95
CA ARG A 15 8.54 -15.15 8.66
C ARG A 15 7.80 -15.49 7.37
N THR A 16 6.47 -15.56 7.51
CA THR A 16 5.51 -15.79 6.42
C THR A 16 4.86 -14.50 5.91
N ASP A 17 5.35 -13.36 6.36
CA ASP A 17 4.87 -12.03 6.00
C ASP A 17 5.21 -11.66 4.54
N HIS A 18 4.38 -10.82 3.96
CA HIS A 18 4.58 -10.28 2.62
C HIS A 18 5.19 -8.89 2.71
N ASP A 19 6.04 -8.59 1.75
CA ASP A 19 6.60 -7.27 1.51
C ASP A 19 6.22 -6.77 0.11
N ILE A 20 6.23 -5.46 -0.10
CA ILE A 20 5.99 -4.84 -1.39
C ILE A 20 7.30 -4.63 -2.12
N TYR A 21 7.33 -5.09 -3.36
CA TYR A 21 8.44 -5.00 -4.30
C TYR A 21 8.04 -4.20 -5.53
N TYR A 22 9.02 -3.68 -6.24
CA TYR A 22 8.82 -3.21 -7.60
C TYR A 22 9.84 -3.84 -8.56
N SER A 23 9.43 -4.02 -9.81
CA SER A 23 10.30 -4.43 -10.91
C SER A 23 10.15 -3.46 -12.07
N LYS A 24 11.26 -2.97 -12.59
CA LYS A 24 11.29 -2.15 -13.81
C LYS A 24 11.07 -3.05 -15.02
N PHE A 25 10.40 -2.52 -16.03
CA PHE A 25 10.27 -3.15 -17.34
C PHE A 25 11.18 -2.41 -18.33
N ILE A 26 12.23 -3.07 -18.79
CA ILE A 26 13.27 -2.50 -19.66
C ILE A 26 13.56 -3.50 -20.77
N ASN A 27 13.60 -3.05 -22.01
CA ASN A 27 13.88 -3.89 -23.19
C ASN A 27 12.98 -5.14 -23.28
N ASN A 28 11.68 -4.97 -23.03
CA ASN A 28 10.68 -6.05 -23.00
C ASN A 28 10.88 -7.13 -21.94
N GLU A 29 11.64 -6.84 -20.89
CA GLU A 29 11.89 -7.77 -19.80
C GLU A 29 11.71 -7.11 -18.43
N PHE A 30 11.11 -7.84 -17.48
CA PHE A 30 11.08 -7.43 -16.09
C PHE A 30 12.46 -7.63 -15.46
N GLN A 31 12.96 -6.58 -14.85
CA GLN A 31 14.22 -6.59 -14.15
C GLN A 31 14.06 -7.26 -12.78
N LYS A 32 15.19 -7.63 -12.16
CA LYS A 32 15.21 -8.19 -10.81
C LYS A 32 14.39 -7.31 -9.85
N PRO A 33 13.46 -7.89 -9.09
CA PRO A 33 12.67 -7.16 -8.12
C PRO A 33 13.52 -6.46 -7.06
N VAL A 34 13.07 -5.28 -6.67
CA VAL A 34 13.68 -4.47 -5.62
C VAL A 34 12.65 -4.28 -4.51
N LEU A 35 13.04 -4.60 -3.29
CA LEU A 35 12.24 -4.35 -2.10
C LEU A 35 12.03 -2.85 -1.90
N LEU A 36 10.82 -2.41 -1.61
CA LEU A 36 10.59 -1.03 -1.17
C LEU A 36 11.21 -0.81 0.21
N SER A 37 11.51 0.46 0.51
CA SER A 37 12.17 0.85 1.76
C SER A 37 11.27 0.61 2.99
N GLU A 38 11.86 0.74 4.17
CA GLU A 38 11.19 0.71 5.47
C GLU A 38 10.14 1.82 5.67
N ALA A 39 10.08 2.79 4.78
CA ALA A 39 9.00 3.77 4.75
C ALA A 39 7.65 3.11 4.36
N VAL A 40 7.70 2.01 3.61
CA VAL A 40 6.54 1.23 3.13
C VAL A 40 6.48 -0.12 3.81
N ASN A 41 7.54 -0.93 3.72
CA ASN A 41 7.60 -2.25 4.35
C ASN A 41 8.04 -2.15 5.81
N THR A 42 7.43 -2.96 6.65
CA THR A 42 7.75 -3.05 8.08
C THR A 42 8.10 -4.48 8.46
N GLU A 43 8.02 -4.79 9.74
CA GLU A 43 8.12 -6.17 10.23
C GLU A 43 6.82 -6.94 10.12
N ASN A 44 5.76 -6.30 9.69
CA ASN A 44 4.42 -6.85 9.55
C ASN A 44 4.15 -7.29 8.11
N TYR A 45 2.91 -7.65 7.85
CA TYR A 45 2.41 -8.04 6.53
C TYR A 45 2.06 -6.78 5.73
N GLU A 46 2.63 -6.62 4.54
CA GLU A 46 2.27 -5.60 3.57
C GLU A 46 1.88 -6.25 2.24
N ALA A 47 0.63 -6.05 1.79
CA ALA A 47 0.12 -6.65 0.56
C ALA A 47 -0.95 -5.80 -0.15
N ASP A 48 -1.52 -6.37 -1.21
CA ASP A 48 -2.63 -5.78 -1.97
C ASP A 48 -2.35 -4.35 -2.43
N VAL A 49 -1.18 -4.14 -3.02
CA VAL A 49 -0.72 -2.81 -3.40
C VAL A 49 -1.44 -2.29 -4.64
N PHE A 50 -2.08 -1.13 -4.52
CA PHE A 50 -2.50 -0.26 -5.62
C PHE A 50 -1.46 0.85 -5.82
N VAL A 51 -1.16 1.16 -7.06
CA VAL A 51 -0.24 2.25 -7.43
C VAL A 51 -0.97 3.22 -8.34
N ALA A 52 -0.92 4.51 -8.02
CA ALA A 52 -1.45 5.56 -8.89
C ALA A 52 -0.77 5.50 -10.28
N PRO A 53 -1.49 5.75 -11.38
CA PRO A 53 -0.92 5.68 -12.73
C PRO A 53 0.30 6.57 -12.95
N ASP A 54 0.38 7.70 -12.24
CA ASP A 54 1.51 8.64 -12.24
C ASP A 54 2.56 8.33 -11.18
N GLU A 55 2.38 7.22 -10.46
CA GLU A 55 3.20 6.81 -9.30
C GLU A 55 3.29 7.85 -8.18
N SER A 56 2.33 8.76 -8.07
CA SER A 56 2.35 9.81 -7.03
C SER A 56 2.04 9.30 -5.63
N TYR A 57 1.38 8.14 -5.52
CA TYR A 57 1.09 7.45 -4.25
C TYR A 57 0.88 5.95 -4.48
N ILE A 58 1.01 5.20 -3.39
CA ILE A 58 0.59 3.79 -3.29
C ILE A 58 -0.35 3.62 -2.11
N ILE A 59 -1.34 2.73 -2.25
CA ILE A 59 -2.22 2.27 -1.16
C ILE A 59 -2.02 0.77 -1.02
N PHE A 60 -1.94 0.28 0.20
CA PHE A 60 -1.72 -1.14 0.48
C PHE A 60 -2.31 -1.52 1.83
N CYS A 61 -2.54 -2.82 2.02
CA CYS A 61 -2.94 -3.37 3.29
C CYS A 61 -1.73 -3.69 4.15
N SER A 62 -1.81 -3.41 5.46
CA SER A 62 -0.82 -3.85 6.44
C SER A 62 -1.46 -4.23 7.78
N THR A 63 -0.81 -5.18 8.48
CA THR A 63 -1.23 -5.67 9.80
C THR A 63 -0.47 -5.02 10.94
N ARG A 64 -0.06 -3.76 10.81
CA ARG A 64 0.68 -3.02 11.85
C ARG A 64 -0.13 -2.90 13.13
N GLU A 65 0.58 -2.99 14.25
CA GLU A 65 -0.03 -2.95 15.58
C GLU A 65 -0.68 -1.58 15.92
N ASP A 66 -0.27 -0.50 15.24
CA ASP A 66 -0.82 0.84 15.40
C ASP A 66 -2.09 1.09 14.56
N GLY A 67 -2.65 0.03 13.95
CA GLY A 67 -3.87 0.07 13.17
C GLY A 67 -5.16 0.06 14.00
N PHE A 68 -6.31 0.08 13.31
CA PHE A 68 -7.65 0.03 13.91
C PHE A 68 -8.17 -1.41 14.03
N GLY A 69 -7.66 -2.32 13.20
CA GLY A 69 -8.18 -3.67 13.09
C GLY A 69 -7.16 -4.75 12.79
N ARG A 70 -7.65 -5.78 12.11
CA ARG A 70 -6.83 -6.96 11.75
C ARG A 70 -5.85 -6.68 10.62
N GLY A 71 -6.22 -5.75 9.75
CA GLY A 71 -5.41 -5.27 8.66
C GLY A 71 -6.05 -4.01 8.12
N ASP A 72 -5.25 -2.97 7.99
CA ASP A 72 -5.69 -1.61 7.65
C ASP A 72 -5.11 -1.18 6.31
N LEU A 73 -5.79 -0.26 5.62
CA LEU A 73 -5.24 0.43 4.47
C LEU A 73 -4.30 1.55 4.91
N TYR A 74 -3.12 1.55 4.33
CA TYR A 74 -2.09 2.57 4.49
C TYR A 74 -1.79 3.21 3.14
N ILE A 75 -1.35 4.46 3.17
CA ILE A 75 -0.95 5.22 1.99
C ILE A 75 0.46 5.80 2.18
N SER A 76 1.26 5.74 1.12
CA SER A 76 2.56 6.40 1.03
C SER A 76 2.61 7.25 -0.22
N PHE A 77 3.17 8.44 -0.11
CA PHE A 77 3.29 9.41 -1.19
C PHE A 77 4.71 9.45 -1.73
N LYS A 78 4.84 9.59 -3.05
CA LYS A 78 6.13 9.77 -3.68
C LYS A 78 6.58 11.22 -3.51
N GLY A 79 7.67 11.41 -2.80
CA GLY A 79 8.26 12.72 -2.55
C GLY A 79 9.35 13.06 -3.56
N SER A 80 10.10 14.13 -3.25
CA SER A 80 11.30 14.51 -4.00
C SER A 80 12.30 13.36 -4.06
N HIS A 81 13.11 13.30 -5.14
CA HIS A 81 14.11 12.25 -5.36
C HIS A 81 13.54 10.82 -5.51
N ASN A 82 12.27 10.69 -5.94
CA ASN A 82 11.62 9.39 -6.15
C ASN A 82 11.57 8.48 -4.89
N LYS A 83 11.58 9.05 -3.70
CA LYS A 83 11.47 8.30 -2.45
C LYS A 83 10.04 8.29 -1.94
N TRP A 84 9.60 7.14 -1.45
CA TRP A 84 8.33 6.98 -0.76
C TRP A 84 8.41 7.61 0.64
N SER A 85 7.37 8.34 1.03
CA SER A 85 7.21 8.84 2.40
C SER A 85 6.96 7.69 3.37
N LYS A 86 7.15 7.91 4.66
CA LYS A 86 6.62 6.98 5.67
C LYS A 86 5.13 6.81 5.40
N ALA A 87 4.68 5.56 5.31
CA ALA A 87 3.27 5.26 5.11
C ALA A 87 2.45 5.68 6.33
N VAL A 88 1.27 6.22 6.07
CA VAL A 88 0.32 6.64 7.10
C VAL A 88 -0.96 5.83 6.98
N ASN A 89 -1.58 5.50 8.13
CA ASN A 89 -2.87 4.85 8.18
C ASN A 89 -3.94 5.76 7.56
N MET A 90 -4.83 5.21 6.74
CA MET A 90 -5.86 6.00 6.05
C MET A 90 -7.01 6.46 6.96
N GLY A 91 -6.99 6.05 8.23
CA GLY A 91 -7.87 6.56 9.28
C GLY A 91 -9.20 5.81 9.38
N LYS A 92 -9.94 6.15 10.43
CA LYS A 92 -11.17 5.46 10.86
C LYS A 92 -12.36 5.59 9.88
N GLU A 93 -12.27 6.47 8.91
CA GLU A 93 -13.29 6.61 7.88
C GLU A 93 -13.21 5.49 6.83
N ILE A 94 -12.06 4.83 6.75
CA ILE A 94 -11.78 3.69 5.88
C ILE A 94 -11.56 2.43 6.70
N ASN A 95 -10.66 2.51 7.69
CA ASN A 95 -10.22 1.38 8.48
C ASN A 95 -11.14 1.14 9.67
N THR A 96 -11.47 -0.13 9.91
CA THR A 96 -12.38 -0.58 10.96
C THR A 96 -11.71 -1.63 11.83
N GLN A 97 -12.46 -2.29 12.70
CA GLN A 97 -11.97 -3.46 13.45
C GLN A 97 -11.77 -4.73 12.59
N HIS A 98 -12.21 -4.68 11.33
CA HIS A 98 -12.11 -5.81 10.40
C HIS A 98 -10.78 -5.81 9.64
N TYR A 99 -10.77 -6.42 8.50
CA TYR A 99 -9.63 -6.48 7.59
C TYR A 99 -9.98 -5.69 6.33
N GLU A 100 -9.28 -4.59 6.09
CA GLU A 100 -9.42 -3.78 4.88
C GLU A 100 -8.31 -4.14 3.90
N TYR A 101 -8.69 -4.48 2.65
CA TYR A 101 -7.76 -4.99 1.65
C TYR A 101 -8.24 -4.73 0.21
N CYS A 102 -7.45 -5.10 -0.79
CA CYS A 102 -7.72 -4.92 -2.22
C CYS A 102 -8.11 -3.49 -2.61
N PRO A 103 -7.34 -2.46 -2.25
CA PRO A 103 -7.64 -1.10 -2.67
C PRO A 103 -7.52 -0.95 -4.19
N PHE A 104 -8.45 -0.20 -4.78
CA PHE A 104 -8.46 0.12 -6.20
C PHE A 104 -9.03 1.52 -6.43
N VAL A 105 -8.32 2.38 -7.14
CA VAL A 105 -8.82 3.69 -7.57
C VAL A 105 -9.26 3.64 -9.03
N THR A 106 -10.45 4.19 -9.30
CA THR A 106 -11.01 4.23 -10.66
C THR A 106 -10.11 5.02 -11.62
N LYS A 107 -10.20 4.71 -12.92
CA LYS A 107 -9.35 5.34 -13.95
C LYS A 107 -9.54 6.86 -14.05
N ASP A 108 -10.74 7.36 -13.71
CA ASP A 108 -11.05 8.78 -13.66
C ASP A 108 -10.55 9.46 -12.37
N GLY A 109 -9.96 8.67 -11.46
CA GLY A 109 -9.38 9.14 -10.22
C GLY A 109 -10.39 9.60 -9.16
N LYS A 110 -11.69 9.28 -9.30
CA LYS A 110 -12.74 9.83 -8.43
C LYS A 110 -13.06 8.99 -7.20
N TYR A 111 -12.93 7.67 -7.32
CA TYR A 111 -13.39 6.75 -6.28
C TYR A 111 -12.30 5.75 -5.92
N LEU A 112 -12.11 5.55 -4.62
CA LEU A 112 -11.36 4.47 -4.04
C LEU A 112 -12.33 3.36 -3.62
N PHE A 113 -12.18 2.19 -4.20
CA PHE A 113 -12.86 0.95 -3.78
C PHE A 113 -11.93 0.11 -2.92
N TYR A 114 -12.48 -0.58 -1.96
CA TYR A 114 -11.76 -1.53 -1.12
C TYR A 114 -12.71 -2.57 -0.54
N THR A 115 -12.17 -3.66 -0.04
CA THR A 115 -12.92 -4.70 0.66
C THR A 115 -12.79 -4.51 2.17
N SER A 116 -13.90 -4.61 2.89
CA SER A 116 -13.97 -4.71 4.35
C SER A 116 -15.08 -5.66 4.75
N ASN A 117 -14.86 -6.49 5.75
CA ASN A 117 -15.86 -7.44 6.27
C ASN A 117 -16.56 -8.27 5.16
N GLN A 118 -15.79 -8.72 4.15
CA GLN A 118 -16.27 -9.51 3.01
C GLN A 118 -17.22 -8.78 2.05
N ASP A 119 -17.30 -7.45 2.13
CA ASP A 119 -18.12 -6.62 1.25
C ASP A 119 -17.26 -5.52 0.60
N ILE A 120 -17.75 -4.91 -0.48
CA ILE A 120 -17.05 -3.88 -1.23
C ILE A 120 -17.59 -2.51 -0.81
N TYR A 121 -16.68 -1.64 -0.40
CA TYR A 121 -16.95 -0.25 -0.03
C TYR A 121 -16.28 0.71 -1.00
N TRP A 122 -16.74 1.93 -1.02
CA TRP A 122 -16.11 2.99 -1.79
C TRP A 122 -16.22 4.34 -1.08
N VAL A 123 -15.24 5.20 -1.38
CA VAL A 123 -15.19 6.59 -0.90
C VAL A 123 -14.68 7.51 -2.03
N SER A 124 -14.94 8.81 -1.89
CA SER A 124 -14.30 9.81 -2.75
C SER A 124 -12.78 9.81 -2.53
N THR A 125 -11.99 9.94 -3.60
CA THR A 125 -10.53 10.11 -3.51
C THR A 125 -10.09 11.43 -2.91
N GLU A 126 -11.02 12.35 -2.58
CA GLU A 126 -10.71 13.56 -1.81
C GLU A 126 -10.03 13.24 -0.49
N ILE A 127 -10.35 12.10 0.13
CA ILE A 127 -9.66 11.61 1.35
C ILE A 127 -8.15 11.48 1.15
N ILE A 128 -7.68 11.11 -0.04
CA ILE A 128 -6.25 11.02 -0.34
C ILE A 128 -5.58 12.40 -0.26
N ASN A 129 -6.25 13.42 -0.76
CA ASN A 129 -5.75 14.81 -0.70
C ASN A 129 -5.74 15.34 0.74
N GLU A 130 -6.76 15.00 1.54
CA GLU A 130 -6.84 15.37 2.95
C GLU A 130 -5.71 14.73 3.75
N ILE A 131 -5.46 13.44 3.54
CA ILE A 131 -4.35 12.71 4.20
C ILE A 131 -3.03 13.34 3.79
N ARG A 132 -2.83 13.62 2.49
CA ARG A 132 -1.61 14.27 1.98
C ARG A 132 -1.36 15.62 2.62
N ALA A 133 -2.41 16.42 2.81
CA ALA A 133 -2.29 17.75 3.44
C ALA A 133 -1.88 17.65 4.91
N LYS A 134 -2.34 16.63 5.64
CA LYS A 134 -2.03 16.38 7.05
C LYS A 134 -0.64 15.74 7.26
N SER A 135 -0.07 15.12 6.21
CA SER A 135 1.21 14.40 6.26
C SER A 135 2.42 15.26 5.90
N ARG A 136 2.21 16.53 5.58
CA ARG A 136 3.27 17.53 5.33
C ARG A 136 3.64 18.26 6.61
#